data_a1a71dd1c3d60fd9b3e6b426e8071899
#
_entry.id   a1a71dd1c3d60fd9b3e6b426e8071899
#
_cell.length_a   1.000
_cell.length_b   1.000
_cell.length_c   1.000
_cell.angle_alpha   90.00
_cell.angle_beta   90.00
_cell.angle_gamma   90.00
#
_symmetry.space_group_name_H-M   'P 1'
#
loop_
_entity.id
_entity.type
_entity.pdbx_description
1 polymer ?
#
loop_
_entity_poly.entity_id
_entity_poly.type
_entity_poly.pdbx_seq_one_letter_code
_entity_poly.pdbx_strand_id
1 'polypeptide(L)'
;DWAKEFAKKGNPLPMFMNHNADAMPIGEWTSFEMNDTGMTAEGRIFTNTAAGKDIHTIMKESPSMFGGVSVGAYAEDYQMVNANGEPDQSEDAYFQITKGGLREVSVVMYPNNPEANVSKLEYLRPDGSADLKIMEQALRDAGLSKSDAVAAASTFKKVLEQRDAVVKPIENATPQSDSAVEATILAALEQRELLKSLDKRLKG
;
A
#
# COMPACT_ATOMS: atom_id res chain seq x y z
N ASP A 1 13.71 18.41 3.49
CA ASP A 1 12.63 17.57 2.93
C ASP A 1 13.10 16.12 2.87
N TRP A 2 12.67 15.32 3.86
CA TRP A 2 13.06 13.92 4.07
C TRP A 2 12.72 13.03 2.88
N ALA A 3 11.60 13.28 2.20
CA ALA A 3 11.19 12.50 1.04
C ALA A 3 12.18 12.66 -0.13
N LYS A 4 12.67 13.88 -0.36
CA LYS A 4 13.69 14.13 -1.38
C LYS A 4 15.04 13.50 -1.04
N GLU A 5 15.44 13.52 0.23
CA GLU A 5 16.68 12.87 0.67
C GLU A 5 16.58 11.35 0.56
N PHE A 6 15.43 10.79 0.93
CA PHE A 6 15.15 9.37 0.77
C PHE A 6 15.25 8.94 -0.69
N ALA A 7 14.58 9.67 -1.60
CA ALA A 7 14.62 9.39 -3.04
C ALA A 7 16.05 9.42 -3.62
N LYS A 8 16.93 10.30 -3.10
CA LYS A 8 18.34 10.36 -3.52
C LYS A 8 19.16 9.15 -3.07
N LYS A 9 18.88 8.61 -1.87
CA LYS A 9 19.61 7.46 -1.32
C LYS A 9 19.27 6.15 -2.02
N GLY A 10 18.03 6.00 -2.53
CA GLY A 10 17.57 4.83 -3.26
C GLY A 10 17.47 3.54 -2.44
N ASN A 11 17.75 3.57 -1.14
CA ASN A 11 17.65 2.44 -0.24
C ASN A 11 16.29 2.45 0.46
N PRO A 12 15.59 1.32 0.56
CA PRO A 12 14.35 1.26 1.33
C PRO A 12 14.60 1.53 2.81
N LEU A 13 13.62 2.13 3.47
CA LEU A 13 13.67 2.37 4.91
C LEU A 13 13.09 1.16 5.65
N PRO A 14 13.69 0.67 6.73
CA PRO A 14 13.17 -0.49 7.46
C PRO A 14 11.81 -0.18 8.10
N MET A 15 10.94 -1.19 8.07
CA MET A 15 9.66 -1.22 8.79
C MET A 15 9.82 -2.15 9.99
N PHE A 16 9.67 -1.63 11.20
CA PHE A 16 9.70 -2.42 12.42
C PHE A 16 8.31 -2.50 13.06
N MET A 17 8.20 -3.22 14.15
CA MET A 17 7.05 -3.24 15.03
C MET A 17 7.42 -2.55 16.34
N ASN A 18 6.61 -1.55 16.73
CA ASN A 18 6.77 -0.81 18.00
C ASN A 18 8.19 -0.26 18.23
N HIS A 19 8.85 0.26 17.19
CA HIS A 19 10.22 0.81 17.25
C HIS A 19 11.31 -0.18 17.73
N ASN A 20 11.06 -1.49 17.61
CA ASN A 20 12.03 -2.50 18.04
C ASN A 20 13.11 -2.70 16.95
N ALA A 21 14.12 -1.84 16.97
CA ALA A 21 15.25 -1.91 16.04
C ALA A 21 16.24 -3.07 16.32
N ASP A 22 16.09 -3.75 17.46
CA ASP A 22 16.87 -4.96 17.78
C ASP A 22 16.29 -6.21 17.09
N ALA A 23 15.03 -6.12 16.64
CA ALA A 23 14.39 -7.19 15.88
C ALA A 23 14.71 -7.06 14.37
N MET A 24 14.51 -8.16 13.63
CA MET A 24 14.54 -8.11 12.17
C MET A 24 13.37 -7.27 11.65
N PRO A 25 13.56 -6.45 10.59
CA PRO A 25 12.47 -5.71 9.98
C PRO A 25 11.33 -6.62 9.53
N ILE A 26 10.11 -6.20 9.76
CA ILE A 26 8.91 -6.88 9.29
C ILE A 26 8.55 -6.53 7.84
N GLY A 27 9.19 -5.49 7.29
CA GLY A 27 8.96 -4.97 5.96
C GLY A 27 9.91 -3.83 5.61
N GLU A 28 9.58 -3.15 4.53
CA GLU A 28 10.33 -1.98 4.06
C GLU A 28 9.39 -0.93 3.47
N TRP A 29 9.78 0.33 3.57
CA TRP A 29 9.14 1.46 2.90
C TRP A 29 9.94 1.81 1.65
N THR A 30 9.24 1.98 0.54
CA THR A 30 9.85 2.16 -0.80
C THR A 30 9.65 3.55 -1.37
N SER A 31 8.63 4.28 -0.92
CA SER A 31 8.40 5.66 -1.32
C SER A 31 7.81 6.51 -0.20
N PHE A 32 8.06 7.81 -0.27
CA PHE A 32 7.50 8.82 0.62
C PHE A 32 7.12 10.05 -0.20
N GLU A 33 5.91 10.56 0.03
CA GLU A 33 5.40 11.78 -0.56
C GLU A 33 4.98 12.75 0.54
N MET A 34 5.41 14.01 0.43
CA MET A 34 5.02 15.09 1.33
C MET A 34 3.95 15.94 0.65
N ASN A 35 2.88 16.22 1.38
CA ASN A 35 1.83 17.14 0.95
C ASN A 35 1.47 18.11 2.10
N ASP A 36 0.50 18.98 1.88
CA ASP A 36 0.10 20.01 2.85
C ASP A 36 -0.51 19.45 4.15
N THR A 37 -0.97 18.20 4.13
CA THR A 37 -1.57 17.53 5.28
C THR A 37 -0.61 16.61 6.03
N GLY A 38 0.53 16.24 5.42
CA GLY A 38 1.50 15.38 6.06
C GLY A 38 2.34 14.55 5.09
N MET A 39 2.74 13.37 5.53
CA MET A 39 3.55 12.44 4.76
C MET A 39 2.75 11.16 4.46
N THR A 40 2.70 10.79 3.19
CA THR A 40 2.21 9.47 2.76
C THR A 40 3.40 8.58 2.43
N ALA A 41 3.33 7.31 2.81
CA ALA A 41 4.39 6.34 2.55
C ALA A 41 3.80 5.07 1.92
N GLU A 42 4.54 4.49 0.98
CA GLU A 42 4.25 3.17 0.43
C GLU A 42 5.36 2.19 0.81
N GLY A 43 4.98 0.97 1.10
CA GLY A 43 5.91 -0.06 1.51
C GLY A 43 5.33 -1.46 1.35
N ARG A 44 6.10 -2.46 1.73
CA ARG A 44 5.65 -3.86 1.72
C ARG A 44 6.03 -4.59 3.00
N ILE A 45 5.16 -5.44 3.46
CA ILE A 45 5.42 -6.36 4.57
C ILE A 45 6.07 -7.65 4.02
N PHE A 46 7.06 -8.17 4.70
CA PHE A 46 7.76 -9.41 4.34
C PHE A 46 6.95 -10.65 4.74
N THR A 47 5.90 -10.96 4.01
CA THR A 47 4.98 -12.07 4.32
C THR A 47 5.62 -13.47 4.22
N ASN A 48 6.85 -13.57 3.74
CA ASN A 48 7.63 -14.81 3.73
C ASN A 48 8.45 -15.03 5.03
N THR A 49 8.47 -14.05 5.95
CA THR A 49 9.04 -14.18 7.29
C THR A 49 7.95 -14.47 8.31
N ALA A 50 8.27 -15.12 9.42
CA ALA A 50 7.30 -15.40 10.47
C ALA A 50 6.69 -14.10 11.02
N ALA A 51 7.52 -13.15 11.45
CA ALA A 51 7.07 -11.88 12.02
C ALA A 51 6.24 -11.04 11.03
N GLY A 52 6.68 -10.95 9.76
CA GLY A 52 5.94 -10.22 8.74
C GLY A 52 4.61 -10.88 8.39
N LYS A 53 4.55 -12.21 8.36
CA LYS A 53 3.31 -12.95 8.16
C LYS A 53 2.33 -12.73 9.31
N ASP A 54 2.81 -12.81 10.55
CA ASP A 54 1.99 -12.67 11.73
C ASP A 54 1.39 -11.26 11.82
N ILE A 55 2.21 -10.22 11.64
CA ILE A 55 1.71 -8.84 11.66
C ILE A 55 0.73 -8.56 10.51
N HIS A 56 1.01 -9.06 9.31
CA HIS A 56 0.12 -8.92 8.17
C HIS A 56 -1.25 -9.56 8.45
N THR A 57 -1.26 -10.75 9.07
CA THR A 57 -2.49 -11.44 9.47
C THR A 57 -3.27 -10.63 10.50
N ILE A 58 -2.60 -10.15 11.56
CA ILE A 58 -3.25 -9.35 12.61
C ILE A 58 -3.81 -8.03 12.05
N MET A 59 -3.07 -7.34 11.20
CA MET A 59 -3.54 -6.09 10.57
C MET A 59 -4.79 -6.30 9.71
N LYS A 60 -4.99 -7.49 9.15
CA LYS A 60 -6.19 -7.85 8.40
C LYS A 60 -7.37 -8.22 9.29
N GLU A 61 -7.11 -9.00 10.33
CA GLU A 61 -8.16 -9.47 11.25
C GLU A 61 -8.62 -8.36 12.21
N SER A 62 -7.71 -7.48 12.59
CA SER A 62 -7.96 -6.37 13.52
C SER A 62 -7.22 -5.10 13.11
N PRO A 63 -7.65 -4.42 12.03
CA PRO A 63 -6.97 -3.21 11.51
C PRO A 63 -6.91 -2.07 12.54
N SER A 64 -7.87 -1.99 13.43
CA SER A 64 -7.89 -0.98 14.49
C SER A 64 -6.88 -1.23 15.62
N MET A 65 -6.40 -2.47 15.77
CA MET A 65 -5.41 -2.81 16.79
C MET A 65 -3.99 -2.53 16.34
N PHE A 66 -3.67 -2.82 15.07
CA PHE A 66 -2.35 -2.64 14.48
C PHE A 66 -2.41 -1.81 13.18
N GLY A 67 -3.20 -0.76 13.20
CA GLY A 67 -3.33 0.15 12.05
C GLY A 67 -2.50 1.42 12.17
N GLY A 68 -1.84 1.66 13.31
CA GLY A 68 -1.05 2.86 13.54
C GLY A 68 0.35 2.77 12.92
N VAL A 69 0.90 3.94 12.56
CA VAL A 69 2.31 4.09 12.17
C VAL A 69 2.97 5.19 13.00
N SER A 70 4.26 5.02 13.24
CA SER A 70 5.06 5.99 13.99
C SER A 70 6.47 6.09 13.41
N VAL A 71 7.03 7.28 13.36
CA VAL A 71 8.34 7.55 12.78
C VAL A 71 9.44 7.49 13.83
N GLY A 72 10.54 6.82 13.51
CA GLY A 72 11.81 6.94 14.20
C GLY A 72 12.69 7.96 13.47
N ALA A 73 12.90 9.12 14.07
CA ALA A 73 13.69 10.20 13.50
C ALA A 73 15.00 10.41 14.29
N TYR A 74 15.98 11.04 13.65
CA TYR A 74 17.15 11.58 14.33
C TYR A 74 17.24 13.07 14.08
N ALA A 75 17.71 13.80 15.09
CA ALA A 75 18.01 15.22 14.98
C ALA A 75 19.54 15.43 14.88
N GLU A 76 19.98 16.16 13.86
CA GLU A 76 21.35 16.70 13.76
C GLU A 76 21.39 18.09 14.35
N ASP A 77 20.28 18.84 14.22
CA ASP A 77 20.10 20.16 14.77
C ASP A 77 18.64 20.36 15.19
N TYR A 78 18.42 21.16 16.22
CA TYR A 78 17.09 21.45 16.75
C TYR A 78 17.03 22.81 17.43
N GLN A 79 15.85 23.31 17.63
CA GLN A 79 15.58 24.50 18.46
C GLN A 79 14.34 24.27 19.31
N MET A 80 14.29 24.97 20.47
CA MET A 80 13.10 25.05 21.27
C MET A 80 12.25 26.22 20.79
N VAL A 81 10.96 25.97 20.55
CA VAL A 81 10.03 26.96 19.99
C VAL A 81 8.69 26.95 20.72
N ASN A 82 7.99 28.09 20.69
CA ASN A 82 6.61 28.18 21.11
C ASN A 82 5.65 27.60 20.02
N ALA A 83 4.34 27.63 20.28
CA ALA A 83 3.32 27.15 19.36
C ALA A 83 3.30 27.89 18.01
N ASN A 84 3.88 29.07 17.90
CA ASN A 84 3.99 29.87 16.68
C ASN A 84 5.28 29.56 15.91
N GLY A 85 6.16 28.68 16.42
CA GLY A 85 7.45 28.38 15.82
C GLY A 85 8.55 29.41 16.12
N GLU A 86 8.36 30.31 17.07
CA GLU A 86 9.37 31.29 17.48
C GLU A 86 10.26 30.70 18.58
N PRO A 87 11.56 31.04 18.64
CA PRO A 87 12.46 30.57 19.68
C PRO A 87 11.90 30.82 21.09
N ASP A 88 11.87 29.78 21.90
CA ASP A 88 11.33 29.81 23.26
C ASP A 88 12.17 28.93 24.17
N GLN A 89 12.38 29.35 25.42
CA GLN A 89 13.10 28.60 26.44
C GLN A 89 12.24 28.37 27.70
N SER A 90 10.92 28.58 27.58
CA SER A 90 9.98 28.28 28.67
C SER A 90 9.80 26.77 28.85
N GLU A 91 9.19 26.36 29.96
CA GLU A 91 8.86 24.95 30.22
C GLU A 91 7.82 24.39 29.23
N ASP A 92 7.06 25.27 28.56
CA ASP A 92 6.04 24.91 27.57
C ASP A 92 6.58 24.88 26.13
N ALA A 93 7.89 25.07 25.93
CA ALA A 93 8.51 25.08 24.60
C ALA A 93 8.53 23.70 23.96
N TYR A 94 8.34 23.66 22.65
CA TYR A 94 8.37 22.45 21.84
C TYR A 94 9.75 22.22 21.25
N PHE A 95 10.13 20.95 21.15
CA PHE A 95 11.33 20.51 20.45
C PHE A 95 11.06 20.46 18.93
N GLN A 96 11.67 21.37 18.19
CA GLN A 96 11.57 21.43 16.74
C GLN A 96 12.88 20.96 16.09
N ILE A 97 12.82 19.85 15.34
CA ILE A 97 13.96 19.38 14.56
C ILE A 97 14.12 20.29 13.33
N THR A 98 15.24 21.02 13.26
CA THR A 98 15.57 21.89 12.12
C THR A 98 16.39 21.17 11.07
N LYS A 99 17.17 20.16 11.46
CA LYS A 99 17.95 19.30 10.61
C LYS A 99 17.95 17.86 11.15
N GLY A 100 17.69 16.89 10.30
CA GLY A 100 17.63 15.49 10.69
C GLY A 100 17.03 14.64 9.59
N GLY A 101 16.66 13.41 9.92
CA GLY A 101 16.07 12.48 8.96
C GLY A 101 15.33 11.32 9.61
N LEU A 102 14.73 10.50 8.80
CA LEU A 102 14.09 9.25 9.22
C LEU A 102 15.14 8.14 9.35
N ARG A 103 15.03 7.35 10.42
CA ARG A 103 15.73 6.08 10.61
C ARG A 103 14.88 4.90 10.23
N GLU A 104 13.59 4.96 10.58
CA GLU A 104 12.61 3.92 10.32
C GLU A 104 11.19 4.49 10.41
N VAL A 105 10.21 3.74 9.94
CA VAL A 105 8.79 3.95 10.25
C VAL A 105 8.23 2.61 10.72
N SER A 106 7.69 2.59 11.92
CA SER A 106 7.16 1.38 12.56
C SER A 106 5.66 1.28 12.44
N VAL A 107 5.18 0.04 12.32
CA VAL A 107 3.79 -0.29 12.61
C VAL A 107 3.64 -0.38 14.12
N VAL A 108 2.65 0.34 14.67
CA VAL A 108 2.44 0.45 16.12
C VAL A 108 0.97 0.26 16.49
N MET A 109 0.72 -0.19 17.73
CA MET A 109 -0.64 -0.24 18.28
C MET A 109 -1.13 1.15 18.73
N TYR A 110 -0.23 1.97 19.25
CA TYR A 110 -0.54 3.27 19.83
C TYR A 110 0.31 4.36 19.17
N PRO A 111 -0.12 4.89 18.01
CA PRO A 111 0.60 5.97 17.36
C PRO A 111 0.50 7.25 18.19
N ASN A 112 1.60 8.00 18.29
CA ASN A 112 1.61 9.28 18.97
C ASN A 112 0.72 10.32 18.26
N ASN A 113 0.66 10.27 16.93
CA ASN A 113 -0.34 10.99 16.13
C ASN A 113 -1.49 10.03 15.80
N PRO A 114 -2.71 10.26 16.31
CA PRO A 114 -3.87 9.38 16.06
C PRO A 114 -4.28 9.25 14.59
N GLU A 115 -3.89 10.22 13.75
CA GLU A 115 -4.18 10.21 12.32
C GLU A 115 -3.12 9.48 11.49
N ALA A 116 -1.98 9.14 12.11
CA ALA A 116 -0.93 8.37 11.45
C ALA A 116 -1.29 6.88 11.42
N ASN A 117 -1.91 6.44 10.34
CA ASN A 117 -2.41 5.07 10.21
C ASN A 117 -2.15 4.49 8.81
N VAL A 118 -2.28 3.16 8.74
CA VAL A 118 -2.26 2.41 7.48
C VAL A 118 -3.63 2.57 6.81
N SER A 119 -3.69 3.39 5.79
CA SER A 119 -4.92 3.67 5.06
C SER A 119 -5.34 2.53 4.12
N LYS A 120 -4.38 1.71 3.67
CA LYS A 120 -4.62 0.65 2.69
C LYS A 120 -3.64 -0.50 2.87
N LEU A 121 -4.17 -1.71 2.95
CA LEU A 121 -3.40 -2.95 2.94
C LEU A 121 -3.82 -3.79 1.73
N GLU A 122 -2.91 -3.98 0.79
CA GLU A 122 -3.20 -4.66 -0.48
C GLU A 122 -2.42 -5.96 -0.64
N TYR A 123 -2.94 -6.82 -1.51
CA TYR A 123 -2.33 -8.08 -1.91
C TYR A 123 -1.53 -7.99 -3.20
N LEU A 124 -1.42 -6.79 -3.76
CA LEU A 124 -0.70 -6.55 -5.00
C LEU A 124 0.73 -6.13 -4.67
N ARG A 125 1.66 -6.54 -5.52
CA ARG A 125 3.03 -6.05 -5.49
C ARG A 125 3.07 -4.58 -5.96
N PRO A 126 4.15 -3.83 -5.63
CA PRO A 126 4.30 -2.44 -6.06
C PRO A 126 4.21 -2.23 -7.58
N ASP A 127 4.54 -3.25 -8.36
CA ASP A 127 4.42 -3.25 -9.82
C ASP A 127 2.99 -3.53 -10.32
N GLY A 128 2.01 -3.62 -9.41
CA GLY A 128 0.62 -3.95 -9.72
C GLY A 128 0.39 -5.43 -10.02
N SER A 129 1.42 -6.27 -10.01
CA SER A 129 1.27 -7.70 -10.23
C SER A 129 0.67 -8.39 -9.01
N ALA A 130 -0.18 -9.40 -9.25
CA ALA A 130 -0.77 -10.19 -8.19
C ALA A 130 0.25 -11.17 -7.60
N ASP A 131 0.43 -11.16 -6.28
CA ASP A 131 1.08 -12.27 -5.60
C ASP A 131 0.10 -13.43 -5.45
N LEU A 132 0.24 -14.46 -6.30
CA LEU A 132 -0.67 -15.60 -6.35
C LEU A 132 -0.78 -16.33 -5.03
N LYS A 133 0.30 -16.43 -4.24
CA LYS A 133 0.27 -17.11 -2.95
C LYS A 133 -0.53 -16.33 -1.92
N ILE A 134 -0.36 -15.02 -1.90
CA ILE A 134 -1.11 -14.14 -1.00
C ILE A 134 -2.59 -14.13 -1.40
N MET A 135 -2.90 -14.07 -2.69
CA MET A 135 -4.27 -14.15 -3.18
C MET A 135 -4.92 -15.51 -2.87
N GLU A 136 -4.19 -16.61 -3.11
CA GLU A 136 -4.67 -17.96 -2.73
C GLU A 136 -4.99 -18.03 -1.25
N GLN A 137 -4.09 -17.55 -0.39
CA GLN A 137 -4.31 -17.57 1.05
C GLN A 137 -5.52 -16.71 1.44
N ALA A 138 -5.66 -15.52 0.91
CA ALA A 138 -6.82 -14.66 1.17
C ALA A 138 -8.15 -15.30 0.78
N LEU A 139 -8.19 -15.97 -0.36
CA LEU A 139 -9.38 -16.68 -0.84
C LEU A 139 -9.71 -17.90 0.05
N ARG A 140 -8.70 -18.58 0.56
CA ARG A 140 -8.88 -19.67 1.53
C ARG A 140 -9.40 -19.15 2.87
N ASP A 141 -8.88 -18.05 3.35
CA ASP A 141 -9.32 -17.39 4.59
C ASP A 141 -10.78 -16.89 4.45
N ALA A 142 -11.20 -16.55 3.22
CA ALA A 142 -12.59 -16.25 2.86
C ALA A 142 -13.49 -17.50 2.70
N GLY A 143 -12.97 -18.71 2.98
CA GLY A 143 -13.74 -19.95 3.00
C GLY A 143 -13.71 -20.77 1.71
N LEU A 144 -12.90 -20.41 0.71
CA LEU A 144 -12.76 -21.23 -0.49
C LEU A 144 -11.91 -22.49 -0.21
N SER A 145 -12.22 -23.58 -0.93
CA SER A 145 -11.35 -24.75 -0.92
C SER A 145 -9.97 -24.39 -1.52
N LYS A 146 -8.94 -25.19 -1.21
CA LYS A 146 -7.60 -24.96 -1.76
C LYS A 146 -7.60 -24.95 -3.30
N SER A 147 -8.32 -25.87 -3.92
CA SER A 147 -8.43 -25.95 -5.38
C SER A 147 -9.10 -24.72 -5.99
N ASP A 148 -10.20 -24.27 -5.37
CA ASP A 148 -10.94 -23.11 -5.86
C ASP A 148 -10.16 -21.81 -5.65
N ALA A 149 -9.45 -21.68 -4.53
CA ALA A 149 -8.58 -20.53 -4.25
C ALA A 149 -7.43 -20.43 -5.27
N VAL A 150 -6.78 -21.56 -5.62
CA VAL A 150 -5.74 -21.60 -6.64
C VAL A 150 -6.30 -21.22 -8.03
N ALA A 151 -7.45 -21.77 -8.40
CA ALA A 151 -8.10 -21.47 -9.68
C ALA A 151 -8.51 -19.99 -9.78
N ALA A 152 -9.12 -19.46 -8.71
CA ALA A 152 -9.52 -18.05 -8.64
C ALA A 152 -8.31 -17.11 -8.68
N ALA A 153 -7.27 -17.35 -7.89
CA ALA A 153 -6.04 -16.56 -7.92
C ALA A 153 -5.37 -16.53 -9.30
N SER A 154 -5.33 -17.69 -9.98
CA SER A 154 -4.79 -17.80 -11.34
C SER A 154 -5.63 -17.03 -12.37
N THR A 155 -6.94 -17.02 -12.21
CA THR A 155 -7.86 -16.25 -13.07
C THR A 155 -7.67 -14.75 -12.87
N PHE A 156 -7.58 -14.27 -11.62
CA PHE A 156 -7.30 -12.88 -11.30
C PHE A 156 -5.98 -12.42 -11.92
N LYS A 157 -4.92 -13.23 -11.80
CA LYS A 157 -3.63 -12.91 -12.42
C LYS A 157 -3.77 -12.69 -13.93
N LYS A 158 -4.44 -13.58 -14.64
CA LYS A 158 -4.67 -13.43 -16.08
C LYS A 158 -5.42 -12.15 -16.44
N VAL A 159 -6.44 -11.80 -15.66
CA VAL A 159 -7.22 -10.56 -15.88
C VAL A 159 -6.34 -9.32 -15.68
N LEU A 160 -5.50 -9.30 -14.65
CA LEU A 160 -4.57 -8.19 -14.39
C LEU A 160 -3.52 -8.07 -15.51
N GLU A 161 -2.93 -9.18 -15.95
CA GLU A 161 -1.97 -9.19 -17.05
C GLU A 161 -2.60 -8.72 -18.38
N GLN A 162 -3.86 -9.05 -18.65
CA GLN A 162 -4.59 -8.55 -19.81
C GLN A 162 -4.88 -7.05 -19.72
N ARG A 163 -5.24 -6.54 -18.54
CA ARG A 163 -5.40 -5.10 -18.30
C ARG A 163 -4.12 -4.33 -18.62
N ASP A 164 -2.98 -4.83 -18.14
CA ASP A 164 -1.68 -4.16 -18.28
C ASP A 164 -1.14 -4.28 -19.72
N ALA A 165 -1.56 -5.31 -20.49
CA ALA A 165 -1.25 -5.43 -21.91
C ALA A 165 -2.00 -4.38 -22.77
N VAL A 166 -3.18 -3.93 -22.33
CA VAL A 166 -3.97 -2.89 -23.04
C VAL A 166 -3.44 -1.49 -22.77
N VAL A 167 -2.70 -1.26 -21.69
CA VAL A 167 -2.20 0.07 -21.28
C VAL A 167 -0.80 0.39 -21.83
N LYS A 168 -0.12 -0.52 -22.52
CA LYS A 168 1.15 -0.17 -23.21
C LYS A 168 0.84 0.77 -24.38
N PRO A 169 1.42 1.99 -24.42
CA PRO A 169 1.26 2.87 -25.58
C PRO A 169 1.74 2.12 -26.82
N ILE A 170 0.87 2.00 -27.81
CA ILE A 170 1.23 1.51 -29.13
C ILE A 170 2.04 2.64 -29.79
N GLU A 171 3.34 2.64 -29.63
CA GLU A 171 4.22 3.38 -30.53
C GLU A 171 4.15 2.70 -31.89
N ASN A 172 3.59 3.39 -32.87
CA ASN A 172 3.40 3.01 -34.26
C ASN A 172 2.22 2.06 -34.57
N ALA A 173 1.00 2.52 -34.39
CA ALA A 173 -0.16 1.97 -35.10
C ALA A 173 -0.65 2.97 -36.16
N THR A 174 -0.56 2.60 -37.40
CA THR A 174 -1.33 3.16 -38.52
C THR A 174 -2.83 3.12 -38.17
N PRO A 175 -3.65 4.11 -38.52
CA PRO A 175 -5.06 4.13 -38.14
C PRO A 175 -5.78 2.95 -38.79
N GLN A 176 -6.11 1.95 -37.97
CA GLN A 176 -7.07 0.91 -38.35
C GLN A 176 -8.47 1.44 -38.09
N SER A 177 -9.35 1.18 -39.03
CA SER A 177 -10.70 1.67 -39.17
C SER A 177 -11.55 1.55 -37.90
N ASP A 178 -12.37 2.57 -37.64
CA ASP A 178 -13.33 2.72 -36.51
C ASP A 178 -14.25 1.50 -36.31
N SER A 179 -14.44 0.67 -37.32
CA SER A 179 -15.34 -0.50 -37.27
C SER A 179 -14.92 -1.62 -36.32
N ALA A 180 -13.60 -1.80 -36.04
CA ALA A 180 -13.13 -2.84 -35.13
C ALA A 180 -13.32 -2.44 -33.64
N VAL A 181 -13.21 -1.14 -33.35
CA VAL A 181 -13.46 -0.59 -32.01
C VAL A 181 -14.96 -0.64 -31.70
N GLU A 182 -15.81 -0.28 -32.66
CA GLU A 182 -17.27 -0.37 -32.52
C GLU A 182 -17.74 -1.81 -32.28
N ALA A 183 -17.22 -2.79 -32.99
CA ALA A 183 -17.54 -4.21 -32.80
C ALA A 183 -17.15 -4.71 -31.40
N THR A 184 -16.02 -4.28 -30.86
CA THR A 184 -15.55 -4.64 -29.52
C THR A 184 -16.44 -4.02 -28.44
N ILE A 185 -16.85 -2.77 -28.60
CA ILE A 185 -17.76 -2.07 -27.69
C ILE A 185 -19.14 -2.72 -27.70
N LEU A 186 -19.66 -3.07 -28.88
CA LEU A 186 -20.95 -3.73 -29.03
C LEU A 186 -20.98 -5.09 -28.34
N ALA A 187 -19.94 -5.92 -28.53
CA ALA A 187 -19.81 -7.22 -27.88
C ALA A 187 -19.75 -7.10 -26.34
N ALA A 188 -19.07 -6.09 -25.81
CA ALA A 188 -19.00 -5.82 -24.37
C ALA A 188 -20.35 -5.39 -23.79
N LEU A 189 -21.15 -4.61 -24.54
CA LEU A 189 -22.49 -4.20 -24.15
C LEU A 189 -23.47 -5.39 -24.16
N GLU A 190 -23.42 -6.27 -25.15
CA GLU A 190 -24.21 -7.48 -25.20
C GLU A 190 -23.93 -8.44 -24.04
N GLN A 191 -22.66 -8.64 -23.70
CA GLN A 191 -22.29 -9.43 -22.52
C GLN A 191 -22.84 -8.85 -21.22
N ARG A 192 -22.82 -7.52 -21.07
CA ARG A 192 -23.36 -6.83 -19.89
C ARG A 192 -24.89 -7.03 -19.77
N GLU A 193 -25.61 -6.95 -20.86
CA GLU A 193 -27.07 -7.19 -20.87
C GLU A 193 -27.40 -8.66 -20.58
N LEU A 194 -26.62 -9.61 -21.11
CA LEU A 194 -26.75 -11.02 -20.80
C LEU A 194 -26.57 -11.31 -19.29
N LEU A 195 -25.56 -10.73 -18.68
CA LEU A 195 -25.30 -10.85 -17.24
C LEU A 195 -26.43 -10.26 -16.40
N LYS A 196 -27.00 -9.12 -16.78
CA LYS A 196 -28.18 -8.54 -16.11
C LYS A 196 -29.39 -9.43 -16.22
N SER A 197 -29.60 -10.08 -17.38
CA SER A 197 -30.73 -10.99 -17.62
C SER A 197 -30.61 -12.27 -16.77
N LEU A 198 -29.39 -12.78 -16.60
CA LEU A 198 -29.11 -13.94 -15.74
C LEU A 198 -29.32 -13.61 -14.26
N ASP A 199 -28.86 -12.45 -13.79
CA ASP A 199 -29.05 -11.99 -12.40
C ASP A 199 -30.57 -11.83 -12.07
N LYS A 200 -31.34 -11.34 -13.04
CA LYS A 200 -32.80 -11.24 -12.89
C LYS A 200 -33.52 -12.60 -12.82
N ARG A 201 -32.99 -13.62 -13.52
CA ARG A 201 -33.54 -14.99 -13.49
C ARG A 201 -33.15 -15.77 -12.23
N LEU A 202 -32.04 -15.41 -11.59
CA LEU A 202 -31.57 -16.05 -10.35
C LEU A 202 -32.23 -15.48 -9.08
N LYS A 203 -32.85 -14.30 -9.19
CA LYS A 203 -33.52 -13.60 -8.08
C LYS A 203 -35.05 -13.72 -8.10
N GLY A 204 -35.63 -14.39 -9.06
CA GLY A 204 -37.07 -14.71 -9.18
C GLY A 204 -37.33 -16.18 -9.01
#